data_335c32c687c889d087d8f9cbe021f71b
#
_entry.id   335c32c687c889d087d8f9cbe021f71b
#
_cell.length_a   1.000
_cell.length_b   1.000
_cell.length_c   1.000
_cell.angle_alpha   90.00
_cell.angle_beta   90.00
_cell.angle_gamma   90.00
#
_symmetry.space_group_name_H-M   'P 1'
#
loop_
_entity.id
_entity.type
_entity.pdbx_description
1 polymer ?
#
loop_
_entity_poly.entity_id
_entity_poly.type
_entity_poly.pdbx_seq_one_letter_code
_entity_poly.pdbx_strand_id
1 'polypeptide(L)'
;KMKEGGLPYNYSELADELLAVSHRPYGTGFYYGDARQSPDVDGYTAECRHAATVEACEPAGEGAFRVIARCYNRFCEGDELEALSPGPHIPLVRVRNLAWLPAPDGDDAQPKRVPVAVANRSAERYAFETGEELAPGDFLRMRINVER
;
A
#
# COMPACT_ATOMS: atom_id res chain seq x y z
N LYS A 1 30.88 -26.63 0.26
CA LYS A 1 29.94 -26.75 1.40
C LYS A 1 29.48 -25.34 1.73
N MET A 2 28.33 -24.94 1.21
CA MET A 2 27.62 -23.74 1.65
C MET A 2 27.17 -24.00 3.09
N LYS A 3 27.56 -23.12 4.01
CA LYS A 3 27.05 -23.16 5.37
C LYS A 3 25.57 -22.81 5.29
N GLU A 4 24.72 -23.68 5.82
CA GLU A 4 23.32 -23.39 6.14
C GLU A 4 23.26 -22.31 7.24
N GLY A 5 23.53 -21.09 6.86
CA GLY A 5 23.13 -19.93 7.64
C GLY A 5 21.67 -19.69 7.27
N GLY A 6 20.74 -20.02 8.18
CA GLY A 6 19.34 -19.69 7.99
C GLY A 6 19.22 -18.21 7.60
N LEU A 7 18.68 -17.95 6.43
CA LEU A 7 18.38 -16.58 6.02
C LEU A 7 17.33 -16.04 6.99
N PRO A 8 17.44 -14.77 7.40
CA PRO A 8 16.54 -14.16 8.39
C PRO A 8 15.11 -13.95 7.85
N TYR A 9 14.79 -14.48 6.67
CA TYR A 9 13.52 -14.28 6.00
C TYR A 9 12.78 -15.60 5.80
N ASN A 10 11.47 -15.57 6.01
CA ASN A 10 10.57 -16.66 5.67
C ASN A 10 10.35 -16.69 4.16
N TYR A 11 10.76 -17.76 3.49
CA TYR A 11 10.59 -17.88 2.03
C TYR A 11 9.13 -17.82 1.57
N SER A 12 8.18 -18.27 2.39
CA SER A 12 6.76 -18.18 2.03
C SER A 12 6.27 -16.72 2.03
N GLU A 13 6.70 -15.91 2.99
CA GLU A 13 6.39 -14.48 3.03
C GLU A 13 6.97 -13.73 1.83
N LEU A 14 8.22 -14.07 1.43
CA LEU A 14 8.83 -13.49 0.24
C LEU A 14 8.11 -13.92 -1.05
N ALA A 15 7.63 -15.17 -1.12
CA ALA A 15 6.86 -15.63 -2.27
C ALA A 15 5.51 -14.92 -2.35
N ASP A 16 4.83 -14.71 -1.22
CA ASP A 16 3.57 -13.96 -1.15
C ASP A 16 3.77 -12.49 -1.58
N GLU A 17 4.90 -11.88 -1.23
CA GLU A 17 5.24 -10.53 -1.70
C GLU A 17 5.46 -10.46 -3.21
N LEU A 18 6.06 -11.48 -3.83
CA LEU A 18 6.18 -11.55 -5.29
C LEU A 18 4.83 -11.65 -5.99
N LEU A 19 3.85 -12.31 -5.36
CA LEU A 19 2.49 -12.43 -5.90
C LEU A 19 1.64 -11.17 -5.63
N ALA A 20 2.03 -10.33 -4.68
CA ALA A 20 1.30 -9.12 -4.34
C ALA A 20 1.35 -8.04 -5.43
N VAL A 21 2.45 -7.97 -6.21
CA VAL A 21 2.61 -7.03 -7.30
C VAL A 21 1.93 -7.53 -8.58
N SER A 22 1.56 -6.60 -9.47
CA SER A 22 1.01 -6.96 -10.77
C SER A 22 2.04 -7.74 -11.60
N HIS A 23 1.72 -8.96 -11.95
CA HIS A 23 2.61 -9.86 -12.68
C HIS A 23 1.84 -10.76 -13.64
N ARG A 24 2.57 -11.33 -14.62
CA ARG A 24 2.12 -12.48 -15.39
C ARG A 24 2.44 -13.76 -14.64
N PRO A 25 1.79 -14.91 -14.93
CA PRO A 25 2.16 -16.17 -14.30
C PRO A 25 3.67 -16.40 -14.37
N TYR A 26 4.28 -16.65 -13.22
CA TYR A 26 5.72 -16.93 -13.15
C TYR A 26 6.04 -18.29 -13.78
N GLY A 27 7.14 -18.35 -14.51
CA GLY A 27 7.66 -19.57 -15.09
C GLY A 27 9.17 -19.67 -14.92
N THR A 28 9.69 -20.87 -15.06
CA THR A 28 11.14 -21.14 -14.97
C THR A 28 11.91 -20.81 -16.26
N GLY A 29 11.21 -20.28 -17.27
CA GLY A 29 11.80 -20.03 -18.59
C GLY A 29 12.38 -21.32 -19.19
N PHE A 30 13.61 -21.26 -19.69
CA PHE A 30 14.31 -22.40 -20.30
C PHE A 30 15.13 -23.23 -19.31
N TYR A 31 15.04 -22.96 -17.98
CA TYR A 31 15.90 -23.60 -16.99
C TYR A 31 15.73 -25.12 -16.89
N TYR A 32 14.52 -25.63 -17.15
CA TYR A 32 14.17 -27.06 -17.01
C TYR A 32 13.60 -27.68 -18.30
N GLY A 33 13.84 -27.05 -19.43
CA GLY A 33 13.36 -27.52 -20.76
C GLY A 33 12.76 -26.40 -21.60
N ASP A 34 11.91 -26.76 -22.55
CA ASP A 34 11.25 -25.79 -23.40
C ASP A 34 10.31 -24.88 -22.59
N ALA A 35 10.46 -23.57 -22.77
CA ALA A 35 9.60 -22.60 -22.10
C ALA A 35 8.14 -22.78 -22.50
N ARG A 36 7.29 -23.11 -21.53
CA ARG A 36 5.84 -23.05 -21.72
C ARG A 36 5.42 -21.58 -21.61
N GLN A 37 5.06 -20.98 -22.72
CA GLN A 37 4.38 -19.70 -22.70
C GLN A 37 2.93 -19.96 -22.27
N SER A 38 2.51 -19.34 -21.16
CA SER A 38 1.09 -19.26 -20.84
C SER A 38 0.41 -18.45 -21.93
N PRO A 39 -0.65 -18.99 -22.59
CA PRO A 39 -1.45 -18.15 -23.46
C PRO A 39 -2.01 -16.99 -22.65
N ASP A 40 -1.83 -15.79 -23.16
CA ASP A 40 -2.13 -14.48 -22.52
C ASP A 40 -3.65 -14.22 -22.43
N VAL A 41 -4.42 -15.20 -21.97
CA VAL A 41 -5.89 -15.12 -21.96
C VAL A 41 -6.39 -14.32 -20.76
N ASP A 42 -5.66 -14.33 -19.64
CA ASP A 42 -6.14 -13.76 -18.36
C ASP A 42 -5.44 -12.46 -17.93
N GLY A 43 -4.49 -11.96 -18.74
CA GLY A 43 -3.82 -10.69 -18.47
C GLY A 43 -2.90 -10.70 -17.23
N TYR A 44 -2.75 -9.53 -16.61
CA TYR A 44 -1.98 -9.37 -15.38
C TYR A 44 -2.85 -9.68 -14.16
N THR A 45 -2.30 -10.45 -13.24
CA THR A 45 -2.89 -10.67 -11.92
C THR A 45 -2.19 -9.78 -10.91
N ALA A 46 -2.93 -9.28 -9.91
CA ALA A 46 -2.39 -8.54 -8.78
C ALA A 46 -3.22 -8.86 -7.54
N GLU A 47 -2.57 -9.18 -6.44
CA GLU A 47 -3.25 -9.42 -5.17
C GLU A 47 -3.36 -8.14 -4.32
N CYS A 48 -2.60 -7.13 -4.65
CA CYS A 48 -2.63 -5.83 -3.97
C CYS A 48 -2.81 -4.68 -4.95
N ARG A 49 -3.40 -3.60 -4.44
CA ARG A 49 -3.55 -2.33 -5.15
C ARG A 49 -2.93 -1.20 -4.34
N HIS A 50 -2.11 -0.38 -4.98
CA HIS A 50 -1.55 0.83 -4.38
C HIS A 50 -2.70 1.82 -4.08
N ALA A 51 -2.96 2.08 -2.80
CA ALA A 51 -4.03 2.98 -2.37
C ALA A 51 -3.54 4.43 -2.30
N ALA A 52 -2.43 4.67 -1.60
CA ALA A 52 -1.90 6.01 -1.38
C ALA A 52 -0.38 5.98 -1.12
N THR A 53 0.27 7.14 -1.22
CA THR A 53 1.65 7.36 -0.75
C THR A 53 1.63 8.41 0.37
N VAL A 54 2.36 8.14 1.45
CA VAL A 54 2.49 9.04 2.59
C VAL A 54 3.33 10.26 2.19
N GLU A 55 2.81 11.47 2.45
CA GLU A 55 3.54 12.73 2.26
C GLU A 55 4.04 13.29 3.60
N ALA A 56 3.29 13.10 4.68
CA ALA A 56 3.67 13.54 6.03
C ALA A 56 2.99 12.67 7.09
N CYS A 57 3.62 12.57 8.25
CA CYS A 57 3.09 11.89 9.43
C CYS A 57 3.46 12.71 10.66
N GLU A 58 2.49 13.02 11.50
CA GLU A 58 2.65 13.86 12.69
C GLU A 58 1.95 13.20 13.89
N PRO A 59 2.49 13.32 15.11
CA PRO A 59 1.78 12.87 16.30
C PRO A 59 0.43 13.58 16.46
N ALA A 60 -0.63 12.82 16.74
CA ALA A 60 -1.99 13.33 16.94
C ALA A 60 -2.49 13.22 18.40
N GLY A 61 -1.64 12.76 19.32
CA GLY A 61 -1.93 12.53 20.73
C GLY A 61 -2.27 11.07 21.04
N GLU A 62 -2.12 10.67 22.31
CA GLU A 62 -2.47 9.34 22.86
C GLU A 62 -2.02 8.13 22.04
N GLY A 63 -0.82 8.19 21.44
CA GLY A 63 -0.30 7.10 20.61
C GLY A 63 -0.93 7.01 19.21
N ALA A 64 -1.65 8.04 18.78
CA ALA A 64 -2.16 8.17 17.44
C ALA A 64 -1.27 9.09 16.59
N PHE A 65 -1.23 8.82 15.30
CA PHE A 65 -0.52 9.59 14.30
C PHE A 65 -1.50 10.08 13.23
N ARG A 66 -1.32 11.32 12.81
CA ARG A 66 -2.02 11.90 11.67
C ARG A 66 -1.16 11.77 10.42
N VAL A 67 -1.68 11.08 9.46
CA VAL A 67 -1.04 10.83 8.17
C VAL A 67 -1.66 11.73 7.12
N ILE A 68 -0.83 12.38 6.32
CA ILE A 68 -1.24 13.06 5.08
C ILE A 68 -0.72 12.20 3.94
N ALA A 69 -1.62 11.75 3.08
CA ALA A 69 -1.29 10.87 1.97
C ALA A 69 -1.93 11.34 0.66
N ARG A 70 -1.22 11.07 -0.43
CA ARG A 70 -1.72 11.27 -1.79
C ARG A 70 -2.44 10.02 -2.26
N CYS A 71 -3.70 10.14 -2.58
CA CYS A 71 -4.54 9.04 -3.04
C CYS A 71 -4.24 8.66 -4.50
N TYR A 72 -4.17 7.36 -4.80
CA TYR A 72 -4.05 6.84 -6.17
C TYR A 72 -5.22 5.91 -6.52
N ASN A 73 -5.69 5.14 -5.56
CA ASN A 73 -6.87 4.30 -5.71
C ASN A 73 -7.81 4.46 -4.52
N ARG A 74 -9.06 4.11 -4.73
CA ARG A 74 -10.11 4.21 -3.72
C ARG A 74 -9.79 3.41 -2.46
N PHE A 75 -9.95 4.07 -1.29
CA PHE A 75 -10.01 3.44 0.04
C PHE A 75 -11.02 4.19 0.93
N CYS A 76 -11.43 3.59 2.03
CA CYS A 76 -12.53 4.05 2.86
C CYS A 76 -12.09 4.24 4.32
N GLU A 77 -12.89 5.01 5.04
CA GLU A 77 -12.89 5.02 6.50
C GLU A 77 -13.06 3.60 7.02
N GLY A 78 -12.19 3.16 7.95
CA GLY A 78 -12.20 1.84 8.54
C GLY A 78 -11.41 0.76 7.79
N ASP A 79 -10.97 1.03 6.55
CA ASP A 79 -10.12 0.09 5.81
C ASP A 79 -8.80 -0.16 6.53
N GLU A 80 -8.26 -1.36 6.34
CA GLU A 80 -6.92 -1.75 6.76
C GLU A 80 -6.00 -1.79 5.55
N LEU A 81 -4.95 -0.99 5.60
CA LEU A 81 -3.93 -0.88 4.56
C LEU A 81 -2.61 -1.44 5.06
N GLU A 82 -1.86 -2.09 4.20
CA GLU A 82 -0.49 -2.49 4.47
C GLU A 82 0.45 -1.33 4.13
N ALA A 83 1.30 -0.92 5.08
CA ALA A 83 2.31 0.11 4.84
C ALA A 83 3.64 -0.53 4.46
N LEU A 84 4.13 -0.23 3.27
CA LEU A 84 5.42 -0.66 2.76
C LEU A 84 6.45 0.42 3.04
N SER A 85 7.30 0.17 4.03
CA SER A 85 8.49 0.96 4.37
C SER A 85 9.74 0.15 4.08
N PRO A 86 10.93 0.79 3.96
CA PRO A 86 12.17 0.04 3.89
C PRO A 86 12.37 -0.82 5.14
N GLY A 87 12.39 -2.15 4.97
CA GLY A 87 12.57 -3.11 6.06
C GLY A 87 11.66 -4.34 5.93
N PRO A 88 11.81 -5.30 6.84
CA PRO A 88 11.07 -6.56 6.77
C PRO A 88 9.65 -6.49 7.37
N HIS A 89 9.33 -5.42 8.08
CA HIS A 89 8.05 -5.27 8.77
C HIS A 89 7.06 -4.49 7.90
N ILE A 90 5.87 -5.06 7.72
CA ILE A 90 4.76 -4.45 6.98
C ILE A 90 3.61 -4.23 7.98
N PRO A 91 3.52 -3.05 8.62
CA PRO A 91 2.47 -2.78 9.58
C PRO A 91 1.10 -2.65 8.87
N LEU A 92 0.05 -3.08 9.58
CA LEU A 92 -1.33 -2.84 9.19
C LEU A 92 -1.79 -1.49 9.76
N VAL A 93 -2.21 -0.63 8.87
CA VAL A 93 -2.64 0.74 9.14
C VAL A 93 -4.16 0.81 9.00
N ARG A 94 -4.85 1.07 10.11
CA ARG A 94 -6.30 1.27 10.07
C ARG A 94 -6.62 2.74 9.86
N VAL A 95 -7.39 3.02 8.81
CA VAL A 95 -7.83 4.37 8.44
C VAL A 95 -8.93 4.86 9.39
N ARG A 96 -8.68 5.97 10.11
CA ARG A 96 -9.64 6.61 11.01
C ARG A 96 -9.68 8.11 10.76
N ASN A 97 -10.82 8.74 10.99
CA ASN A 97 -11.00 10.19 10.86
C ASN A 97 -10.59 10.71 9.48
N LEU A 98 -10.99 9.98 8.43
CA LEU A 98 -10.64 10.28 7.03
C LEU A 98 -11.21 11.64 6.62
N ALA A 99 -10.36 12.50 6.06
CA ALA A 99 -10.73 13.82 5.57
C ALA A 99 -10.01 14.14 4.26
N TRP A 100 -10.73 14.75 3.34
CA TRP A 100 -10.16 15.33 2.14
C TRP A 100 -9.51 16.69 2.44
N LEU A 101 -8.35 16.93 1.84
CA LEU A 101 -7.59 18.17 1.93
C LEU A 101 -7.59 18.87 0.56
N PRO A 102 -8.58 19.70 0.26
CA PRO A 102 -8.59 20.46 -0.99
C PRO A 102 -7.39 21.40 -1.07
N ALA A 103 -6.95 21.70 -2.29
CA ALA A 103 -5.97 22.76 -2.51
C ALA A 103 -6.52 24.09 -1.96
N PRO A 104 -5.69 24.94 -1.35
CA PRO A 104 -6.14 26.22 -0.83
C PRO A 104 -6.62 27.12 -1.99
N ASP A 105 -7.79 27.73 -1.82
CA ASP A 105 -8.32 28.74 -2.73
C ASP A 105 -7.73 30.12 -2.36
N GLY A 106 -6.56 30.47 -2.92
CA GLY A 106 -5.88 31.74 -2.71
C GLY A 106 -4.74 31.70 -1.68
N ASP A 107 -3.94 32.75 -1.65
CA ASP A 107 -2.67 32.83 -0.89
C ASP A 107 -2.85 32.84 0.66
N ASP A 108 -4.04 33.17 1.17
CA ASP A 108 -4.34 33.28 2.60
C ASP A 108 -5.30 32.21 3.13
N ALA A 109 -5.65 31.20 2.34
CA ALA A 109 -6.62 30.20 2.74
C ALA A 109 -6.02 29.20 3.74
N GLN A 110 -6.61 29.10 4.93
CA GLN A 110 -6.27 28.04 5.88
C GLN A 110 -6.54 26.65 5.29
N PRO A 111 -5.70 25.65 5.56
CA PRO A 111 -5.89 24.30 5.06
C PRO A 111 -7.22 23.74 5.56
N LYS A 112 -8.15 23.57 4.63
CA LYS A 112 -9.48 23.06 4.92
C LYS A 112 -9.44 21.54 5.02
N ARG A 113 -10.07 20.98 6.07
CA ARG A 113 -10.26 19.55 6.23
C ARG A 113 -11.75 19.23 6.09
N VAL A 114 -12.10 18.41 5.12
CA VAL A 114 -13.48 18.00 4.86
C VAL A 114 -13.62 16.53 5.21
N PRO A 115 -14.33 16.16 6.29
CA PRO A 115 -14.56 14.76 6.64
C PRO A 115 -15.27 14.03 5.49
N VAL A 116 -14.77 12.85 5.15
CA VAL A 116 -15.33 12.00 4.09
C VAL A 116 -15.27 10.54 4.52
N ALA A 117 -16.19 9.73 4.01
CA ALA A 117 -16.15 8.29 4.24
C ALA A 117 -15.28 7.56 3.22
N VAL A 118 -14.97 8.19 2.10
CA VAL A 118 -14.28 7.57 0.96
C VAL A 118 -13.27 8.51 0.34
N ALA A 119 -12.04 8.06 0.19
CA ALA A 119 -11.02 8.68 -0.64
C ALA A 119 -11.11 8.07 -2.05
N ASN A 120 -11.55 8.84 -3.03
CA ASN A 120 -11.78 8.37 -4.40
C ASN A 120 -11.30 9.33 -5.49
N ARG A 121 -10.65 10.42 -5.10
CA ARG A 121 -10.09 11.39 -6.06
C ARG A 121 -8.61 11.13 -6.22
N SER A 122 -8.22 10.59 -7.39
CA SER A 122 -6.82 10.31 -7.70
C SER A 122 -5.98 11.59 -7.70
N ALA A 123 -4.75 11.49 -7.19
CA ALA A 123 -3.77 12.55 -7.00
C ALA A 123 -4.15 13.63 -5.97
N GLU A 124 -5.34 13.56 -5.37
CA GLU A 124 -5.74 14.45 -4.29
C GLU A 124 -5.16 14.00 -2.93
N ARG A 125 -5.09 14.93 -2.00
CA ARG A 125 -4.53 14.74 -0.65
C ARG A 125 -5.63 14.43 0.34
N TYR A 126 -5.37 13.46 1.18
CA TYR A 126 -6.25 13.06 2.28
C TYR A 126 -5.47 13.01 3.58
N ALA A 127 -6.13 13.32 4.69
CA ALA A 127 -5.61 13.08 6.03
C ALA A 127 -6.43 11.98 6.69
N PHE A 128 -5.77 11.13 7.47
CA PHE A 128 -6.41 10.17 8.34
C PHE A 128 -5.56 9.93 9.59
N GLU A 129 -6.11 9.23 10.58
CA GLU A 129 -5.41 8.88 11.82
C GLU A 129 -5.22 7.37 11.90
N THR A 130 -4.09 6.97 12.48
CA THR A 130 -3.68 5.57 12.67
C THR A 130 -2.91 5.41 13.98
N GLY A 131 -2.72 4.18 14.45
CA GLY A 131 -1.87 3.85 15.59
C GLY A 131 -0.40 3.63 15.24
N GLU A 132 -0.04 3.65 13.95
CA GLU A 132 1.31 3.37 13.46
C GLU A 132 1.99 4.66 12.99
N GLU A 133 3.26 4.82 13.35
CA GLU A 133 4.09 5.90 12.83
C GLU A 133 4.59 5.53 11.43
N LEU A 134 4.34 6.40 10.46
CA LEU A 134 4.73 6.21 9.07
C LEU A 134 5.75 7.25 8.63
N ALA A 135 6.54 6.91 7.62
CA ALA A 135 7.51 7.83 7.04
C ALA A 135 7.01 8.43 5.72
N PRO A 136 7.37 9.69 5.39
CA PRO A 136 7.15 10.23 4.06
C PRO A 136 7.79 9.32 3.00
N GLY A 137 7.03 8.98 1.97
CA GLY A 137 7.43 8.04 0.93
C GLY A 137 6.94 6.61 1.13
N ASP A 138 6.40 6.25 2.28
CA ASP A 138 5.80 4.93 2.49
C ASP A 138 4.61 4.72 1.55
N PHE A 139 4.52 3.50 0.99
CA PHE A 139 3.42 3.10 0.12
C PHE A 139 2.34 2.39 0.93
N LEU A 140 1.11 2.85 0.79
CA LEU A 140 -0.06 2.20 1.37
C LEU A 140 -0.74 1.36 0.29
N ARG A 141 -0.85 0.07 0.54
CA ARG A 141 -1.53 -0.86 -0.38
C ARG A 141 -2.69 -1.56 0.29
N MET A 142 -3.67 -1.94 -0.51
CA MET A 142 -4.83 -2.72 -0.09
C MET A 142 -4.78 -4.09 -0.74
N ARG A 143 -5.01 -5.16 0.02
CA ARG A 143 -5.21 -6.49 -0.56
C ARG A 143 -6.55 -6.54 -1.30
N ILE A 144 -6.51 -7.09 -2.51
CA ILE A 144 -7.69 -7.34 -3.31
C ILE A 144 -8.11 -8.77 -2.98
N ASN A 145 -9.31 -8.93 -2.39
CA ASN A 145 -9.89 -10.27 -2.26
C ASN A 145 -10.20 -10.78 -3.67
N VAL A 146 -9.29 -11.56 -4.23
CA VAL A 146 -9.56 -12.34 -5.42
C VAL A 146 -10.34 -13.57 -4.92
N GLU A 147 -11.66 -13.55 -5.07
CA GLU A 147 -12.43 -14.78 -4.95
C GLU A 147 -11.92 -15.74 -6.03
N ARG A 148 -11.25 -16.81 -5.59
CA ARG A 148 -10.76 -17.88 -6.44
C ARG A 148 -11.87 -18.85 -6.75
#